data_f1c7ea97a39cdbcc2880345aaa148e08
#
_entry.id   f1c7ea97a39cdbcc2880345aaa148e08
#
_cell.length_a   1.000
_cell.length_b   1.000
_cell.length_c   1.000
_cell.angle_alpha   90.00
_cell.angle_beta   90.00
_cell.angle_gamma   90.00
#
_symmetry.space_group_name_H-M   'P 1'
#
loop_
_entity.id
_entity.type
_entity.pdbx_description
1 polymer ?
#
loop_
_entity_poly.entity_id
_entity_poly.type
_entity_poly.pdbx_seq_one_letter_code
_entity_poly.pdbx_strand_id
1 'polypeptide(L)'
;MNTSAVSPGRAGLLLLLGGQMLPLIDTSITNVALDAITHPLAASATQLELIVALYGVAFAVCLAMGSKLGDNYGRRRLFMWGVALFGIASLLCGIANSISALLAARTLQGAGAALIVPQILATLHVTLKGPAHARAISLYGGIGGIAFIVGQM
;
A
#
# COMPACT_ATOMS: atom_id res chain seq x y z
N MET A 1 -12.75 0.16 -32.19
CA MET A 1 -11.42 -0.29 -31.76
C MET A 1 -11.60 -1.24 -30.58
N ASN A 2 -11.44 -2.55 -30.85
CA ASN A 2 -11.53 -3.58 -29.81
C ASN A 2 -10.29 -3.52 -28.93
N THR A 3 -10.34 -2.80 -27.85
CA THR A 3 -9.46 -3.09 -26.71
C THR A 3 -10.03 -4.30 -26.01
N SER A 4 -9.63 -5.48 -26.48
CA SER A 4 -9.81 -6.70 -25.71
C SER A 4 -9.20 -6.46 -24.32
N ALA A 5 -10.05 -6.27 -23.32
CA ALA A 5 -9.65 -6.25 -21.93
C ALA A 5 -9.05 -7.62 -21.66
N VAL A 6 -7.73 -7.71 -21.74
CA VAL A 6 -6.99 -8.91 -21.37
C VAL A 6 -7.26 -9.09 -19.88
N SER A 7 -8.12 -10.05 -19.56
CA SER A 7 -8.32 -10.45 -18.17
C SER A 7 -6.95 -10.82 -17.60
N PRO A 8 -6.54 -10.29 -16.46
CA PRO A 8 -5.31 -10.73 -15.84
C PRO A 8 -5.42 -12.23 -15.60
N GLY A 9 -4.46 -13.00 -16.12
CA GLY A 9 -4.38 -14.42 -15.84
C GLY A 9 -4.29 -14.65 -14.32
N ARG A 10 -4.39 -15.90 -13.88
CA ARG A 10 -4.25 -16.24 -12.44
C ARG A 10 -3.00 -15.62 -11.82
N ALA A 11 -1.89 -15.60 -12.55
CA ALA A 11 -0.65 -14.96 -12.11
C ALA A 11 -0.80 -13.44 -11.92
N GLY A 12 -1.46 -12.74 -12.83
CA GLY A 12 -1.72 -11.30 -12.72
C GLY A 12 -2.62 -10.97 -11.52
N LEU A 13 -3.64 -11.77 -11.26
CA LEU A 13 -4.51 -11.62 -10.09
C LEU A 13 -3.73 -11.83 -8.78
N LEU A 14 -2.89 -12.86 -8.71
CA LEU A 14 -2.05 -13.12 -7.54
C LEU A 14 -1.04 -12.00 -7.28
N LEU A 15 -0.45 -11.42 -8.34
CA LEU A 15 0.45 -10.27 -8.23
C LEU A 15 -0.28 -9.03 -7.69
N LEU A 16 -1.50 -8.75 -8.16
CA LEU A 16 -2.31 -7.64 -7.66
C LEU A 16 -2.68 -7.83 -6.19
N LEU A 17 -3.15 -9.02 -5.82
CA LEU A 17 -3.48 -9.34 -4.43
C LEU A 17 -2.25 -9.33 -3.53
N GLY A 18 -1.10 -9.80 -4.04
CA GLY A 18 0.19 -9.72 -3.34
C GLY A 18 0.64 -8.28 -3.11
N GLY A 19 0.43 -7.40 -4.08
CA GLY A 19 0.72 -5.97 -3.93
C GLY A 19 -0.06 -5.29 -2.81
N GLN A 20 -1.28 -5.75 -2.53
CA GLN A 20 -2.06 -5.26 -1.40
C GLN A 20 -1.45 -5.64 -0.04
N MET A 21 -0.78 -6.78 0.03
CA MET A 21 -0.18 -7.21 1.30
C MET A 21 0.93 -6.25 1.77
N LEU A 22 1.60 -5.58 0.85
CA LEU A 22 2.69 -4.66 1.18
C LEU A 22 2.27 -3.55 2.16
N PRO A 23 1.24 -2.71 1.87
CA PRO A 23 0.79 -1.69 2.80
C PRO A 23 0.24 -2.25 4.12
N LEU A 24 -0.42 -3.40 4.07
CA LEU A 24 -1.04 -4.01 5.25
C LEU A 24 0.00 -4.58 6.21
N ILE A 25 0.97 -5.33 5.70
CA ILE A 25 2.08 -5.88 6.49
C ILE A 25 2.90 -4.73 7.07
N ASP A 26 3.20 -3.71 6.28
CA ASP A 26 3.97 -2.55 6.71
C ASP A 26 3.29 -1.81 7.87
N THR A 27 2.00 -1.54 7.77
CA THR A 27 1.23 -0.89 8.84
C THR A 27 1.28 -1.71 10.12
N SER A 28 1.14 -3.02 10.01
CA SER A 28 1.19 -3.93 11.16
C SER A 28 2.58 -4.00 11.79
N ILE A 29 3.63 -4.14 10.98
CA ILE A 29 5.02 -4.14 11.46
C ILE A 29 5.36 -2.81 12.14
N THR A 30 4.91 -1.68 11.55
CA THR A 30 5.16 -0.36 12.13
C THR A 30 4.56 -0.25 13.52
N ASN A 31 3.33 -0.70 13.74
CA ASN A 31 2.69 -0.66 15.05
C ASN A 31 3.49 -1.45 16.11
N VAL A 32 4.03 -2.61 15.73
CA VAL A 32 4.88 -3.41 16.63
C VAL A 32 6.26 -2.76 16.84
N ALA A 33 6.79 -2.14 15.79
CA ALA A 33 8.12 -1.52 15.83
C ALA A 33 8.16 -0.17 16.58
N LEU A 34 7.02 0.46 16.87
CA LEU A 34 6.98 1.75 17.57
C LEU A 34 7.74 1.70 18.89
N ASP A 35 7.57 0.65 19.67
CA ASP A 35 8.29 0.47 20.94
C ASP A 35 9.81 0.33 20.72
N ALA A 36 10.20 -0.40 19.68
CA ALA A 36 11.61 -0.59 19.35
C ALA A 36 12.30 0.70 18.83
N ILE A 37 11.53 1.61 18.23
CA ILE A 37 12.02 2.89 17.69
C ILE A 37 12.23 3.92 18.80
N THR A 38 11.47 3.84 19.88
CA THR A 38 11.45 4.86 20.97
C THR A 38 12.83 5.05 21.58
N HIS A 39 13.53 3.96 21.90
CA HIS A 39 14.82 4.02 22.58
C HIS A 39 15.98 4.50 21.69
N PRO A 40 16.21 3.91 20.49
CA PRO A 40 17.36 4.30 19.66
C PRO A 40 17.29 5.70 19.09
N LEU A 41 16.09 6.18 18.79
CA LEU A 41 15.89 7.50 18.17
C LEU A 41 15.43 8.59 19.16
N ALA A 42 15.30 8.24 20.45
CA ALA A 42 14.81 9.15 21.50
C ALA A 42 13.51 9.86 21.08
N ALA A 43 12.59 9.11 20.47
CA ALA A 43 11.36 9.65 19.93
C ALA A 43 10.37 10.05 21.02
N SER A 44 9.79 11.24 20.92
CA SER A 44 8.68 11.66 21.78
C SER A 44 7.39 10.96 21.38
N ALA A 45 6.41 10.91 22.31
CA ALA A 45 5.08 10.35 22.04
C ALA A 45 4.43 11.00 20.79
N THR A 46 4.52 12.31 20.65
CA THR A 46 4.02 13.05 19.48
C THR A 46 4.69 12.61 18.19
N GLN A 47 5.99 12.36 18.21
CA GLN A 47 6.72 11.88 17.03
C GLN A 47 6.32 10.46 16.64
N LEU A 48 6.06 9.59 17.62
CA LEU A 48 5.55 8.24 17.35
C LEU A 48 4.15 8.28 16.71
N GLU A 49 3.28 9.15 17.19
CA GLU A 49 1.97 9.38 16.58
C GLU A 49 2.09 9.90 15.14
N LEU A 50 3.04 10.81 14.88
CA LEU A 50 3.30 11.35 13.54
C LEU A 50 3.80 10.27 12.56
N ILE A 51 4.55 9.28 13.01
CA ILE A 51 5.00 8.16 12.16
C ILE A 51 3.81 7.44 11.53
N VAL A 52 2.75 7.22 12.30
CA VAL A 52 1.52 6.58 11.82
C VAL A 52 0.65 7.57 11.06
N ALA A 53 0.46 8.77 11.61
CA ALA A 53 -0.42 9.79 11.04
C ALA A 53 0.02 10.27 9.65
N LEU A 54 1.31 10.54 9.44
CA LEU A 54 1.82 11.01 8.15
C LEU A 54 1.64 9.99 7.03
N TYR A 55 1.79 8.70 7.34
CA TYR A 55 1.46 7.64 6.39
C TYR A 55 -0.02 7.72 5.98
N GLY A 56 -0.93 7.78 6.95
CA GLY A 56 -2.36 7.85 6.71
C GLY A 56 -2.80 9.11 5.96
N VAL A 57 -2.24 10.27 6.33
CA VAL A 57 -2.54 11.55 5.65
C VAL A 57 -2.03 11.54 4.22
N ALA A 58 -0.79 11.13 3.98
CA ALA A 58 -0.23 11.03 2.64
C ALA A 58 -1.04 10.04 1.77
N PHE A 59 -1.42 8.90 2.34
CA PHE A 59 -2.28 7.93 1.70
C PHE A 59 -3.62 8.55 1.29
N ALA A 60 -4.32 9.20 2.21
CA ALA A 60 -5.63 9.80 1.97
C ALA A 60 -5.59 10.92 0.91
N VAL A 61 -4.59 11.81 1.01
CA VAL A 61 -4.41 12.92 0.06
C VAL A 61 -4.08 12.41 -1.35
N CYS A 62 -3.20 11.43 -1.44
CA CYS A 62 -2.76 10.89 -2.74
C CYS A 62 -3.74 9.87 -3.34
N LEU A 63 -4.72 9.37 -2.58
CA LEU A 63 -5.63 8.33 -3.02
C LEU A 63 -6.46 8.77 -4.24
N ALA A 64 -7.05 9.96 -4.18
CA ALA A 64 -7.83 10.53 -5.28
C ALA A 64 -6.97 10.79 -6.53
N MET A 65 -5.73 11.26 -6.32
CA MET A 65 -4.76 11.46 -7.41
C MET A 65 -4.33 10.13 -8.03
N GLY A 66 -4.08 9.12 -7.21
CA GLY A 66 -3.71 7.77 -7.66
C GLY A 66 -4.74 7.14 -8.58
N SER A 67 -6.02 7.31 -8.27
CA SER A 67 -7.12 6.84 -9.13
C SER A 67 -7.10 7.54 -10.50
N LYS A 68 -7.07 8.86 -10.53
CA LYS A 68 -7.03 9.66 -11.77
C LYS A 68 -5.79 9.38 -12.62
N LEU A 69 -4.64 9.25 -11.99
CA LEU A 69 -3.39 8.94 -12.68
C LEU A 69 -3.44 7.55 -13.31
N GLY A 70 -4.08 6.57 -12.65
CA GLY A 70 -4.28 5.23 -13.20
C GLY A 70 -5.10 5.23 -14.48
N ASP A 71 -6.13 6.07 -14.55
CA ASP A 71 -6.97 6.22 -15.73
C ASP A 71 -6.21 6.89 -16.90
N ASN A 72 -5.31 7.83 -16.61
CA ASN A 72 -4.56 8.59 -17.62
C ASN A 72 -3.30 7.87 -18.13
N TYR A 73 -2.52 7.29 -17.23
CA TYR A 73 -1.21 6.69 -17.55
C TYR A 73 -1.22 5.17 -17.63
N GLY A 74 -2.33 4.54 -17.32
CA GLY A 74 -2.49 3.10 -17.30
C GLY A 74 -2.26 2.49 -15.91
N ARG A 75 -3.21 1.66 -15.48
CA ARG A 75 -3.27 1.08 -14.14
C ARG A 75 -2.07 0.20 -13.82
N ARG A 76 -1.60 -0.59 -14.80
CA ARG A 76 -0.44 -1.46 -14.63
C ARG A 76 0.84 -0.67 -14.34
N ARG A 77 1.07 0.41 -15.10
CA ARG A 77 2.26 1.25 -14.91
C ARG A 77 2.25 1.92 -13.55
N LEU A 78 1.10 2.46 -13.18
CA LEU A 78 0.95 3.17 -11.91
C LEU A 78 1.06 2.22 -10.73
N PHE A 79 0.53 1.01 -10.84
CA PHE A 79 0.72 -0.05 -9.85
C PHE A 79 2.20 -0.36 -9.64
N MET A 80 2.95 -0.56 -10.72
CA MET A 80 4.39 -0.84 -10.65
C MET A 80 5.19 0.33 -10.05
N TRP A 81 4.84 1.56 -10.40
CA TRP A 81 5.45 2.75 -9.82
C TRP A 81 5.13 2.86 -8.33
N GLY A 82 3.89 2.56 -7.94
CA GLY A 82 3.49 2.53 -6.55
C GLY A 82 4.28 1.49 -5.74
N VAL A 83 4.44 0.28 -6.25
CA VAL A 83 5.24 -0.79 -5.64
C VAL A 83 6.71 -0.38 -5.52
N ALA A 84 7.29 0.21 -6.56
CA ALA A 84 8.67 0.68 -6.53
C ALA A 84 8.87 1.81 -5.51
N LEU A 85 7.98 2.81 -5.50
CA LEU A 85 8.01 3.91 -4.54
C LEU A 85 7.84 3.39 -3.11
N PHE A 86 6.89 2.50 -2.89
CA PHE A 86 6.65 1.89 -1.58
C PHE A 86 7.87 1.09 -1.10
N GLY A 87 8.46 0.28 -1.97
CA GLY A 87 9.65 -0.50 -1.66
C GLY A 87 10.87 0.36 -1.33
N ILE A 88 11.12 1.41 -2.10
CA ILE A 88 12.20 2.38 -1.83
C ILE A 88 11.96 3.09 -0.50
N ALA A 89 10.74 3.58 -0.27
CA ALA A 89 10.39 4.25 0.98
C ALA A 89 10.52 3.31 2.19
N SER A 90 10.16 2.04 2.03
CA SER A 90 10.34 1.01 3.07
C SER A 90 11.80 0.79 3.41
N LEU A 91 12.68 0.72 2.41
CA LEU A 91 14.13 0.67 2.63
C LEU A 91 14.65 1.91 3.36
N LEU A 92 14.18 3.10 2.97
CA LEU A 92 14.53 4.36 3.64
C LEU A 92 14.09 4.36 5.10
N CYS A 93 12.92 3.81 5.41
CA CYS A 93 12.49 3.62 6.81
C CYS A 93 13.45 2.71 7.59
N GLY A 94 13.90 1.62 6.97
CA GLY A 94 14.80 0.64 7.60
C GLY A 94 16.20 1.20 7.90
N ILE A 95 16.68 2.15 7.10
CA ILE A 95 18.01 2.77 7.28
C ILE A 95 17.96 4.17 7.89
N ALA A 96 16.77 4.64 8.30
CA ALA A 96 16.60 5.96 8.87
C ALA A 96 17.35 6.09 10.21
N ASN A 97 18.25 7.06 10.29
CA ASN A 97 19.05 7.35 11.49
C ASN A 97 18.50 8.50 12.32
N SER A 98 17.42 9.10 11.89
CA SER A 98 16.76 10.23 12.57
C SER A 98 15.24 10.14 12.42
N ILE A 99 14.53 10.76 13.34
CA ILE A 99 13.07 10.85 13.28
C ILE A 99 12.61 11.59 12.02
N SER A 100 13.28 12.67 11.65
CA SER A 100 12.93 13.45 10.45
C SER A 100 13.02 12.60 9.17
N ALA A 101 14.08 11.80 9.03
CA ALA A 101 14.24 10.88 7.90
C ALA A 101 13.15 9.81 7.89
N LEU A 102 12.79 9.26 9.06
CA LEU A 102 11.73 8.28 9.20
C LEU A 102 10.36 8.86 8.86
N LEU A 103 10.04 10.06 9.32
CA LEU A 103 8.78 10.76 8.99
C LEU A 103 8.66 11.04 7.49
N ALA A 104 9.73 11.49 6.85
CA ALA A 104 9.77 11.70 5.39
C ALA A 104 9.56 10.38 4.63
N ALA A 105 10.22 9.30 5.04
CA ALA A 105 10.06 7.98 4.44
C ALA A 105 8.64 7.42 4.62
N ARG A 106 8.02 7.62 5.76
CA ARG A 106 6.62 7.24 6.02
C ARG A 106 5.64 8.01 5.14
N THR A 107 5.88 9.28 4.90
CA THR A 107 5.07 10.09 3.97
C THR A 107 5.17 9.54 2.54
N LEU A 108 6.36 9.23 2.06
CA LEU A 108 6.58 8.61 0.75
C LEU A 108 5.93 7.22 0.65
N GLN A 109 5.99 6.44 1.71
CA GLN A 109 5.34 5.13 1.80
C GLN A 109 3.81 5.24 1.65
N GLY A 110 3.19 6.19 2.35
CA GLY A 110 1.76 6.47 2.23
C GLY A 110 1.36 6.87 0.80
N ALA A 111 2.16 7.72 0.15
CA ALA A 111 1.96 8.08 -1.25
C ALA A 111 2.09 6.85 -2.18
N GLY A 112 3.08 6.00 -1.97
CA GLY A 112 3.25 4.73 -2.71
C GLY A 112 2.04 3.80 -2.56
N ALA A 113 1.54 3.61 -1.35
CA ALA A 113 0.35 2.82 -1.08
C ALA A 113 -0.90 3.37 -1.79
N ALA A 114 -1.03 4.70 -1.84
CA ALA A 114 -2.12 5.38 -2.55
C ALA A 114 -2.07 5.19 -4.08
N LEU A 115 -0.91 4.89 -4.64
CA LEU A 115 -0.78 4.51 -6.05
C LEU A 115 -1.13 3.04 -6.29
N ILE A 116 -0.92 2.17 -5.31
CA ILE A 116 -1.16 0.72 -5.42
C ILE A 116 -2.65 0.38 -5.28
N VAL A 117 -3.27 0.79 -4.20
CA VAL A 117 -4.62 0.34 -3.79
C VAL A 117 -5.70 0.63 -4.83
N PRO A 118 -5.83 1.85 -5.40
CA PRO A 118 -6.86 2.13 -6.39
C PRO A 118 -6.72 1.29 -7.66
N GLN A 119 -5.47 0.95 -8.04
CA GLN A 119 -5.22 0.18 -9.26
C GLN A 119 -5.70 -1.26 -9.10
N ILE A 120 -5.55 -1.84 -7.91
CA ILE A 120 -6.02 -3.19 -7.61
C ILE A 120 -7.54 -3.24 -7.73
N LEU A 121 -8.25 -2.39 -6.98
CA LEU A 121 -9.71 -2.35 -6.95
C LEU A 121 -10.29 -2.06 -8.34
N ALA A 122 -9.72 -1.07 -9.02
CA ALA A 122 -10.17 -0.70 -10.35
C ALA A 122 -9.94 -1.81 -11.38
N THR A 123 -8.82 -2.51 -11.32
CA THR A 123 -8.54 -3.65 -12.19
C THR A 123 -9.51 -4.79 -11.93
N LEU A 124 -9.78 -5.11 -10.67
CA LEU A 124 -10.77 -6.13 -10.31
C LEU A 124 -12.17 -5.79 -10.83
N HIS A 125 -12.58 -4.52 -10.71
CA HIS A 125 -13.89 -4.08 -11.21
C HIS A 125 -14.03 -4.15 -12.73
N VAL A 126 -12.98 -3.84 -13.47
CA VAL A 126 -13.01 -3.82 -14.95
C VAL A 126 -12.88 -5.22 -15.54
N THR A 127 -12.06 -6.08 -14.92
CA THR A 127 -11.68 -7.37 -15.50
C THR A 127 -12.56 -8.54 -15.05
N LEU A 128 -13.16 -8.45 -13.87
CA LEU A 128 -13.98 -9.51 -13.30
C LEU A 128 -15.44 -9.07 -13.18
N LYS A 129 -16.36 -9.99 -13.49
CA LYS A 129 -17.81 -9.76 -13.38
C LYS A 129 -18.47 -10.93 -12.65
N GLY A 130 -19.64 -10.67 -12.06
CA GLY A 130 -20.45 -11.68 -11.40
C GLY A 130 -19.75 -12.40 -10.25
N PRO A 131 -19.91 -13.74 -10.12
CA PRO A 131 -19.35 -14.50 -8.99
C PRO A 131 -17.81 -14.41 -8.86
N ALA A 132 -17.09 -14.26 -9.98
CA ALA A 132 -15.64 -14.13 -9.98
C ALA A 132 -15.20 -12.81 -9.34
N HIS A 133 -15.91 -11.71 -9.61
CA HIS A 133 -15.69 -10.42 -8.99
C HIS A 133 -15.95 -10.47 -7.47
N ALA A 134 -17.08 -11.07 -7.06
CA ALA A 134 -17.42 -11.22 -5.66
C ALA A 134 -16.35 -12.02 -4.89
N ARG A 135 -15.85 -13.12 -5.46
CA ARG A 135 -14.76 -13.91 -4.88
C ARG A 135 -13.46 -13.11 -4.76
N ALA A 136 -13.10 -12.36 -5.79
CA ALA A 136 -11.89 -11.53 -5.77
C ALA A 136 -11.96 -10.43 -4.69
N ILE A 137 -13.10 -9.77 -4.54
CA ILE A 137 -13.31 -8.78 -3.48
C ILE A 137 -13.31 -9.43 -2.09
N SER A 138 -13.89 -10.61 -1.94
CA SER A 138 -13.84 -11.36 -0.68
C SER A 138 -12.41 -11.78 -0.32
N LEU A 139 -11.62 -12.22 -1.29
CA LEU A 139 -10.20 -12.52 -1.11
C LEU A 139 -9.40 -11.26 -0.74
N TYR A 140 -9.69 -10.15 -1.42
CA TYR A 140 -9.08 -8.86 -1.10
C TYR A 140 -9.33 -8.47 0.37
N GLY A 141 -10.58 -8.55 0.84
CA GLY A 141 -10.92 -8.28 2.23
C GLY A 141 -10.36 -9.31 3.21
N GLY A 142 -10.38 -10.60 2.84
CA GLY A 142 -9.86 -11.70 3.66
C GLY A 142 -8.35 -11.61 3.87
N ILE A 143 -7.59 -11.32 2.81
CA ILE A 143 -6.14 -11.09 2.88
C ILE A 143 -5.85 -9.90 3.80
N GLY A 144 -6.65 -8.82 3.69
CA GLY A 144 -6.54 -7.66 4.57
C GLY A 144 -6.71 -8.02 6.05
N GLY A 145 -7.73 -8.80 6.36
CA GLY A 145 -7.99 -9.26 7.73
C GLY A 145 -6.87 -10.15 8.27
N ILE A 146 -6.39 -11.10 7.47
CA ILE A 146 -5.29 -12.00 7.88
C ILE A 146 -3.99 -11.21 8.07
N ALA A 147 -3.64 -10.32 7.13
CA ALA A 147 -2.43 -9.52 7.23
C ALA A 147 -2.45 -8.61 8.48
N PHE A 148 -3.62 -8.06 8.83
CA PHE A 148 -3.79 -7.27 10.04
C PHE A 148 -3.56 -8.10 11.30
N ILE A 149 -4.12 -9.30 11.38
CA ILE A 149 -3.94 -10.20 12.54
C ILE A 149 -2.49 -10.65 12.66
N VAL A 150 -1.88 -11.11 11.56
CA VAL A 150 -0.48 -11.60 11.54
C VAL A 150 0.50 -10.49 11.91
N GLY A 151 0.23 -9.27 11.47
CA GLY A 151 1.11 -8.14 11.77
C GLY A 151 1.03 -7.63 13.21
N GLN A 152 0.03 -8.05 13.99
CA GLN A 152 -0.08 -7.70 15.40
C GLN A 152 0.54 -8.75 16.34
N MET A 153 0.90 -9.90 15.80
CA MET A 153 1.59 -10.96 16.55
C MET A 153 3.08 -10.76 16.55
#